data_29f02fe009f5a0849e87bd535c03bd6f
#
_entry.id   29f02fe009f5a0849e87bd535c03bd6f
#
_cell.length_a   1.000
_cell.length_b   1.000
_cell.length_c   1.000
_cell.angle_alpha   90.00
_cell.angle_beta   90.00
_cell.angle_gamma   90.00
#
_symmetry.space_group_name_H-M   'P 1'
#
loop_
_entity.id
_entity.type
_entity.pdbx_description
1 polymer ?
#
loop_
_entity_poly.entity_id
_entity_poly.type
_entity_poly.pdbx_seq_one_letter_code
_entity_poly.pdbx_strand_id
1 'polypeptide(L)'
;MLRAVLFDWGDTLMQFAYDPEFVEAGQRAGLEALGRDDLPAPNEITAHFREHYEPMFWLPGTLEEIEYPGLVRELLGHFGIEVSDEELGRFLEAEHEAWNPARILGATTHALLETLRSRGLRLGVVSNAFDPGWLLHRDLERMGIAERVDFAVFSSELGKRKPHPEIFQRALDALDVRPEEAIFVGDRLYEDVRGSNEVGMTSVQAIWFRADEHTDGGEPDYQAFTQMDVLNIADRLLVEA
;
A
#
# COMPACT_ATOMS: atom_id res chain seq x y z
N MET A 1 24.36 -11.19 6.61
CA MET A 1 23.87 -10.64 7.92
C MET A 1 22.71 -9.71 7.63
N LEU A 2 21.58 -9.89 8.29
CA LEU A 2 20.38 -9.05 8.14
C LEU A 2 20.67 -7.59 8.53
N ARG A 3 20.26 -6.64 7.68
CA ARG A 3 20.45 -5.19 7.87
C ARG A 3 19.16 -4.40 7.73
N ALA A 4 18.17 -4.93 7.01
CA ALA A 4 16.92 -4.23 6.79
C ALA A 4 15.69 -5.15 6.84
N VAL A 5 14.56 -4.56 7.23
CA VAL A 5 13.22 -5.16 7.10
C VAL A 5 12.34 -4.21 6.33
N LEU A 6 11.80 -4.72 5.23
CA LEU A 6 10.86 -4.02 4.38
C LEU A 6 9.47 -4.60 4.58
N PHE A 7 8.47 -3.74 4.62
CA PHE A 7 7.08 -4.14 4.85
C PHE A 7 6.18 -3.68 3.72
N ASP A 8 5.21 -4.49 3.36
CA ASP A 8 4.00 -3.97 2.76
C ASP A 8 3.21 -3.13 3.77
N TRP A 9 2.28 -2.30 3.27
CA TRP A 9 1.47 -1.41 4.09
C TRP A 9 0.11 -2.02 4.43
N GLY A 10 -0.73 -2.23 3.40
CA GLY A 10 -2.08 -2.76 3.54
C GLY A 10 -2.08 -4.23 3.94
N ASP A 11 -2.93 -4.62 4.88
CA ASP A 11 -3.03 -5.98 5.43
C ASP A 11 -1.71 -6.56 5.98
N THR A 12 -0.72 -5.69 6.20
CA THR A 12 0.57 -6.04 6.82
C THR A 12 0.86 -5.17 8.04
N LEU A 13 1.09 -3.87 7.90
CA LEU A 13 1.26 -2.95 9.03
C LEU A 13 -0.07 -2.38 9.51
N MET A 14 -1.02 -2.20 8.63
CA MET A 14 -2.39 -1.83 8.93
C MET A 14 -3.36 -2.78 8.22
N GLN A 15 -4.52 -3.02 8.81
CA GLN A 15 -5.62 -3.72 8.18
C GLN A 15 -6.40 -2.74 7.30
N PHE A 16 -6.70 -3.15 6.06
CA PHE A 16 -7.58 -2.41 5.18
C PHE A 16 -8.97 -3.10 5.15
N ALA A 17 -9.88 -2.59 5.96
CA ALA A 17 -11.25 -3.11 6.09
C ALA A 17 -12.11 -2.60 4.92
N TYR A 18 -11.96 -3.22 3.75
CA TYR A 18 -12.75 -2.85 2.57
C TYR A 18 -14.24 -3.06 2.80
N ASP A 19 -15.02 -2.01 2.52
CA ASP A 19 -16.47 -2.05 2.43
C ASP A 19 -16.90 -1.29 1.17
N PRO A 20 -17.76 -1.88 0.31
CA PRO A 20 -18.26 -1.20 -0.88
C PRO A 20 -18.94 0.15 -0.61
N GLU A 21 -19.47 0.38 0.59
CA GLU A 21 -20.07 1.67 0.97
C GLU A 21 -19.04 2.81 0.96
N PHE A 22 -17.76 2.53 1.22
CA PHE A 22 -16.71 3.54 1.14
C PHE A 22 -16.48 4.08 -0.26
N VAL A 23 -16.76 3.30 -1.31
CA VAL A 23 -16.66 3.79 -2.70
C VAL A 23 -17.62 4.96 -2.92
N GLU A 24 -18.90 4.79 -2.54
CA GLU A 24 -19.88 5.88 -2.67
C GLU A 24 -19.58 7.03 -1.71
N ALA A 25 -19.16 6.75 -0.49
CA ALA A 25 -18.79 7.78 0.47
C ALA A 25 -17.61 8.62 -0.03
N GLY A 26 -16.60 7.99 -0.64
CA GLY A 26 -15.47 8.64 -1.26
C GLY A 26 -15.89 9.56 -2.41
N GLN A 27 -16.64 9.02 -3.37
CA GLN A 27 -17.13 9.80 -4.51
C GLN A 27 -18.00 10.99 -4.06
N ARG A 28 -18.85 10.80 -3.07
CA ARG A 28 -19.65 11.87 -2.47
C ARG A 28 -18.76 12.95 -1.85
N ALA A 29 -17.81 12.57 -1.02
CA ALA A 29 -16.89 13.52 -0.38
C ALA A 29 -16.08 14.30 -1.42
N GLY A 30 -15.57 13.62 -2.46
CA GLY A 30 -14.85 14.25 -3.56
C GLY A 30 -15.71 15.27 -4.30
N LEU A 31 -16.95 14.91 -4.66
CA LEU A 31 -17.91 15.84 -5.30
C LEU A 31 -18.21 17.05 -4.41
N GLU A 32 -18.51 16.85 -3.15
CA GLU A 32 -18.78 17.93 -2.19
C GLU A 32 -17.60 18.91 -2.09
N ALA A 33 -16.36 18.39 -2.16
CA ALA A 33 -15.14 19.20 -2.09
C ALA A 33 -14.94 20.11 -3.33
N LEU A 34 -15.63 19.82 -4.46
CA LEU A 34 -15.63 20.72 -5.63
C LEU A 34 -16.41 22.01 -5.37
N GLY A 35 -17.41 22.00 -4.46
CA GLY A 35 -18.18 23.18 -4.09
C GLY A 35 -19.05 23.74 -5.21
N ARG A 36 -19.57 22.90 -6.09
CA ARG A 36 -20.42 23.25 -7.25
C ARG A 36 -21.85 22.75 -7.06
N ASP A 37 -22.81 23.40 -7.67
CA ASP A 37 -24.24 23.02 -7.63
C ASP A 37 -24.68 22.12 -8.78
N ASP A 38 -23.88 22.03 -9.85
CA ASP A 38 -24.20 21.32 -11.11
C ASP A 38 -23.55 19.92 -11.17
N LEU A 39 -23.44 19.24 -10.04
CA LEU A 39 -22.80 17.94 -9.94
C LEU A 39 -23.80 16.77 -10.10
N PRO A 40 -23.38 15.63 -10.65
CA PRO A 40 -24.21 14.43 -10.69
C PRO A 40 -24.49 13.93 -9.27
N ALA A 41 -25.53 13.12 -9.13
CA ALA A 41 -25.76 12.44 -7.86
C ALA A 41 -24.63 11.45 -7.56
N PRO A 42 -24.15 11.33 -6.29
CA PRO A 42 -23.04 10.43 -5.93
C PRO A 42 -23.25 8.99 -6.37
N ASN A 43 -24.48 8.48 -6.34
CA ASN A 43 -24.79 7.14 -6.80
C ASN A 43 -24.63 6.95 -8.32
N GLU A 44 -24.82 8.00 -9.13
CA GLU A 44 -24.65 7.91 -10.58
C GLU A 44 -23.15 7.79 -10.94
N ILE A 45 -22.32 8.64 -10.34
CA ILE A 45 -20.87 8.57 -10.56
C ILE A 45 -20.29 7.27 -10.02
N THR A 46 -20.76 6.81 -8.84
CA THR A 46 -20.34 5.53 -8.26
C THR A 46 -20.72 4.35 -9.12
N ALA A 47 -21.93 4.35 -9.70
CA ALA A 47 -22.37 3.28 -10.61
C ALA A 47 -21.46 3.22 -11.85
N HIS A 48 -21.16 4.38 -12.45
CA HIS A 48 -20.26 4.45 -13.59
C HIS A 48 -18.83 4.02 -13.25
N PHE A 49 -18.31 4.46 -12.11
CA PHE A 49 -16.99 4.04 -11.61
C PHE A 49 -16.92 2.52 -11.46
N ARG A 50 -17.92 1.91 -10.80
CA ARG A 50 -17.95 0.45 -10.58
C ARG A 50 -18.03 -0.34 -11.87
N GLU A 51 -18.76 0.15 -12.84
CA GLU A 51 -18.92 -0.55 -14.12
C GLU A 51 -17.65 -0.48 -14.99
N HIS A 52 -16.96 0.65 -15.01
CA HIS A 52 -15.92 0.93 -16.01
C HIS A 52 -14.51 0.95 -15.45
N TYR A 53 -14.33 1.30 -14.18
CA TYR A 53 -13.00 1.50 -13.60
C TYR A 53 -12.68 0.54 -12.45
N GLU A 54 -13.62 0.22 -11.56
CA GLU A 54 -13.35 -0.66 -10.41
C GLU A 54 -12.75 -2.02 -10.81
N PRO A 55 -13.14 -2.67 -11.92
CA PRO A 55 -12.53 -3.93 -12.34
C PRO A 55 -11.02 -3.82 -12.59
N MET A 56 -10.50 -2.65 -12.96
CA MET A 56 -9.08 -2.43 -13.25
C MET A 56 -8.19 -2.63 -12.00
N PHE A 57 -8.74 -2.38 -10.80
CA PHE A 57 -8.00 -2.51 -9.53
C PHE A 57 -7.80 -3.96 -9.10
N TRP A 58 -8.63 -4.87 -9.64
CA TRP A 58 -8.63 -6.29 -9.27
C TRP A 58 -8.02 -7.20 -10.34
N LEU A 59 -7.56 -6.64 -11.46
CA LEU A 59 -6.96 -7.42 -12.53
C LEU A 59 -5.54 -7.87 -12.13
N PRO A 60 -5.32 -9.19 -11.98
CA PRO A 60 -3.97 -9.69 -11.76
C PRO A 60 -3.13 -9.55 -13.04
N GLY A 61 -1.83 -9.32 -12.88
CA GLY A 61 -0.87 -9.46 -13.97
C GLY A 61 -0.44 -8.17 -14.67
N THR A 62 -0.97 -6.98 -14.30
CA THR A 62 -0.35 -5.72 -14.69
C THR A 62 0.79 -5.36 -13.73
N LEU A 63 1.92 -4.93 -14.29
CA LEU A 63 3.04 -4.38 -13.53
C LEU A 63 3.07 -2.85 -13.55
N GLU A 64 2.16 -2.25 -14.31
CA GLU A 64 1.97 -0.81 -14.36
C GLU A 64 0.94 -0.41 -13.28
N GLU A 65 1.21 0.69 -12.58
CA GLU A 65 0.25 1.24 -11.64
C GLU A 65 -0.78 2.14 -12.35
N ILE A 66 -1.97 2.19 -11.79
CA ILE A 66 -3.05 3.05 -12.31
C ILE A 66 -2.69 4.50 -12.02
N GLU A 67 -2.73 5.34 -13.04
CA GLU A 67 -2.64 6.79 -12.88
C GLU A 67 -4.00 7.33 -12.41
N TYR A 68 -4.25 7.21 -11.11
CA TYR A 68 -5.56 7.44 -10.49
C TYR A 68 -6.07 8.88 -10.65
N PRO A 69 -5.26 9.94 -10.50
CA PRO A 69 -5.70 11.31 -10.76
C PRO A 69 -6.25 11.51 -12.17
N GLY A 70 -5.63 10.94 -13.18
CA GLY A 70 -6.11 10.99 -14.57
C GLY A 70 -7.41 10.21 -14.77
N LEU A 71 -7.51 9.04 -14.12
CA LEU A 71 -8.76 8.25 -14.13
C LEU A 71 -9.92 9.04 -13.50
N VAL A 72 -9.70 9.71 -12.36
CA VAL A 72 -10.72 10.56 -11.73
C VAL A 72 -11.09 11.74 -12.64
N ARG A 73 -10.12 12.35 -13.31
CA ARG A 73 -10.39 13.42 -14.28
C ARG A 73 -11.24 12.92 -15.45
N GLU A 74 -10.96 11.73 -15.97
CA GLU A 74 -11.74 11.09 -17.03
C GLU A 74 -13.17 10.77 -16.55
N LEU A 75 -13.31 10.20 -15.35
CA LEU A 75 -14.60 9.94 -14.71
C LEU A 75 -15.45 11.21 -14.59
N LEU A 76 -14.90 12.29 -14.07
CA LEU A 76 -15.59 13.58 -13.94
C LEU A 76 -15.93 14.15 -15.32
N GLY A 77 -15.03 14.06 -16.30
CA GLY A 77 -15.23 14.48 -17.68
C GLY A 77 -16.37 13.76 -18.38
N HIS A 78 -16.60 12.48 -18.08
CA HIS A 78 -17.76 11.72 -18.57
C HIS A 78 -19.10 12.40 -18.19
N PHE A 79 -19.16 13.02 -17.03
CA PHE A 79 -20.33 13.77 -16.56
C PHE A 79 -20.29 15.26 -16.96
N GLY A 80 -19.36 15.66 -17.83
CA GLY A 80 -19.22 17.04 -18.29
C GLY A 80 -18.58 17.98 -17.27
N ILE A 81 -17.93 17.44 -16.24
CA ILE A 81 -17.26 18.20 -15.18
C ILE A 81 -15.78 18.34 -15.52
N GLU A 82 -15.39 19.52 -15.96
CA GLU A 82 -13.98 19.87 -16.09
C GLU A 82 -13.44 20.41 -14.77
N VAL A 83 -12.29 19.89 -14.35
CA VAL A 83 -11.63 20.27 -13.09
C VAL A 83 -10.22 20.78 -13.34
N SER A 84 -9.85 21.84 -12.65
CA SER A 84 -8.46 22.30 -12.52
C SER A 84 -7.65 21.31 -11.66
N ASP A 85 -6.32 21.43 -11.68
CA ASP A 85 -5.46 20.59 -10.82
C ASP A 85 -5.74 20.82 -9.32
N GLU A 86 -6.07 22.04 -8.93
CA GLU A 86 -6.44 22.37 -7.55
C GLU A 86 -7.76 21.71 -7.15
N GLU A 87 -8.78 21.75 -8.02
CA GLU A 87 -10.07 21.09 -7.76
C GLU A 87 -9.93 19.58 -7.71
N LEU A 88 -9.15 18.99 -8.63
CA LEU A 88 -8.83 17.57 -8.61
C LEU A 88 -8.11 17.18 -7.30
N GLY A 89 -7.16 17.99 -6.86
CA GLY A 89 -6.46 17.78 -5.60
C GLY A 89 -7.42 17.74 -4.40
N ARG A 90 -8.38 18.68 -4.34
CA ARG A 90 -9.41 18.70 -3.29
C ARG A 90 -10.33 17.49 -3.35
N PHE A 91 -10.73 17.09 -4.56
CA PHE A 91 -11.54 15.88 -4.77
C PHE A 91 -10.81 14.65 -4.22
N LEU A 92 -9.57 14.40 -4.69
CA LEU A 92 -8.76 13.25 -4.30
C LEU A 92 -8.48 13.22 -2.78
N GLU A 93 -8.24 14.38 -2.18
CA GLU A 93 -8.05 14.48 -0.73
C GLU A 93 -9.31 14.10 0.04
N ALA A 94 -10.46 14.65 -0.34
CA ALA A 94 -11.72 14.37 0.34
C ALA A 94 -12.17 12.90 0.14
N GLU A 95 -11.99 12.36 -1.07
CA GLU A 95 -12.25 10.97 -1.37
C GLU A 95 -11.36 10.06 -0.52
N HIS A 96 -10.07 10.30 -0.49
CA HIS A 96 -9.11 9.54 0.31
C HIS A 96 -9.42 9.59 1.81
N GLU A 97 -9.80 10.76 2.34
CA GLU A 97 -10.19 10.92 3.75
C GLU A 97 -11.43 10.11 4.12
N ALA A 98 -12.37 9.94 3.18
CA ALA A 98 -13.57 9.13 3.42
C ALA A 98 -13.25 7.64 3.70
N TRP A 99 -12.08 7.17 3.26
CA TRP A 99 -11.60 5.82 3.51
C TRP A 99 -10.86 5.65 4.85
N ASN A 100 -10.65 6.73 5.63
CA ASN A 100 -9.93 6.63 6.91
C ASN A 100 -10.49 5.58 7.88
N PRO A 101 -11.83 5.36 7.99
CA PRO A 101 -12.36 4.33 8.88
C PRO A 101 -11.97 2.90 8.47
N ALA A 102 -11.62 2.69 7.19
CA ALA A 102 -11.16 1.39 6.68
C ALA A 102 -9.68 1.10 7.01
N ARG A 103 -8.90 2.12 7.39
CA ARG A 103 -7.46 2.00 7.67
C ARG A 103 -7.23 1.84 9.16
N ILE A 104 -7.03 0.61 9.60
CA ILE A 104 -6.90 0.26 11.02
C ILE A 104 -5.47 -0.20 11.30
N LEU A 105 -4.70 0.64 12.00
CA LEU A 105 -3.32 0.29 12.36
C LEU A 105 -3.30 -0.97 13.22
N GLY A 106 -2.37 -1.88 12.94
CA GLY A 106 -2.19 -3.09 13.73
C GLY A 106 -1.80 -2.76 15.17
N ALA A 107 -2.43 -3.44 16.12
CA ALA A 107 -2.27 -3.14 17.55
C ALA A 107 -0.80 -3.21 18.05
N THR A 108 0.03 -3.99 17.38
CA THR A 108 1.45 -4.19 17.74
C THR A 108 2.42 -3.54 16.75
N THR A 109 1.92 -2.84 15.72
CA THR A 109 2.77 -2.28 14.65
C THR A 109 3.86 -1.34 15.18
N HIS A 110 3.53 -0.40 16.06
CA HIS A 110 4.54 0.50 16.63
C HIS A 110 5.60 -0.26 17.42
N ALA A 111 5.18 -1.19 18.30
CA ALA A 111 6.09 -1.99 19.10
C ALA A 111 7.00 -2.88 18.23
N LEU A 112 6.48 -3.45 17.14
CA LEU A 112 7.26 -4.20 16.16
C LEU A 112 8.35 -3.32 15.55
N LEU A 113 7.98 -2.17 14.97
CA LEU A 113 8.93 -1.27 14.30
C LEU A 113 10.00 -0.74 15.27
N GLU A 114 9.59 -0.28 16.46
CA GLU A 114 10.52 0.20 17.49
C GLU A 114 11.50 -0.90 17.95
N THR A 115 11.02 -2.13 18.10
CA THR A 115 11.86 -3.26 18.50
C THR A 115 12.87 -3.60 17.41
N LEU A 116 12.47 -3.64 16.14
CA LEU A 116 13.39 -3.90 15.03
C LEU A 116 14.45 -2.78 14.91
N ARG A 117 14.05 -1.51 15.05
CA ARG A 117 15.01 -0.39 15.09
C ARG A 117 16.00 -0.50 16.24
N SER A 118 15.54 -0.93 17.42
CA SER A 118 16.43 -1.13 18.59
C SER A 118 17.49 -2.21 18.37
N ARG A 119 17.26 -3.12 17.42
CA ARG A 119 18.23 -4.12 16.95
C ARG A 119 19.22 -3.60 15.91
N GLY A 120 19.12 -2.31 15.55
CA GLY A 120 19.96 -1.66 14.54
C GLY A 120 19.55 -1.94 13.10
N LEU A 121 18.34 -2.46 12.87
CA LEU A 121 17.81 -2.71 11.54
C LEU A 121 17.24 -1.43 10.92
N ARG A 122 17.48 -1.24 9.63
CA ARG A 122 16.82 -0.23 8.81
C ARG A 122 15.43 -0.73 8.41
N LEU A 123 14.46 0.17 8.37
CA LEU A 123 13.07 -0.20 8.08
C LEU A 123 12.55 0.58 6.88
N GLY A 124 11.78 -0.11 6.02
CA GLY A 124 11.13 0.52 4.87
C GLY A 124 9.70 0.04 4.67
N VAL A 125 8.92 0.86 3.98
CA VAL A 125 7.58 0.52 3.47
C VAL A 125 7.63 0.50 1.95
N VAL A 126 7.09 -0.57 1.35
CA VAL A 126 6.98 -0.75 -0.12
C VAL A 126 5.61 -1.31 -0.42
N SER A 127 4.72 -0.48 -0.93
CA SER A 127 3.31 -0.88 -1.09
C SER A 127 2.73 -0.57 -2.46
N ASN A 128 1.87 -1.47 -2.94
CA ASN A 128 1.01 -1.19 -4.07
C ASN A 128 -0.17 -0.34 -3.61
N ALA A 129 -0.21 0.91 -4.07
CA ALA A 129 -1.28 1.84 -3.77
C ALA A 129 -1.38 2.87 -4.90
N PHE A 130 -2.57 3.08 -5.42
CA PHE A 130 -2.85 3.98 -6.56
C PHE A 130 -3.14 5.42 -6.15
N ASP A 131 -3.47 5.67 -4.87
CA ASP A 131 -3.64 7.03 -4.36
C ASP A 131 -2.37 7.87 -4.58
N PRO A 132 -2.48 9.18 -4.77
CA PRO A 132 -1.32 10.06 -4.85
C PRO A 132 -0.37 9.90 -3.66
N GLY A 133 0.94 9.80 -3.92
CA GLY A 133 1.95 9.54 -2.89
C GLY A 133 1.88 10.50 -1.70
N TRP A 134 1.54 11.79 -1.92
CA TRP A 134 1.42 12.77 -0.84
C TRP A 134 0.29 12.45 0.16
N LEU A 135 -0.79 11.77 -0.27
CA LEU A 135 -1.86 11.28 0.61
C LEU A 135 -1.36 10.10 1.46
N LEU A 136 -0.68 9.16 0.80
CA LEU A 136 -0.16 7.96 1.43
C LEU A 136 0.94 8.27 2.46
N HIS A 137 1.85 9.20 2.15
CA HIS A 137 2.84 9.69 3.11
C HIS A 137 2.19 10.38 4.31
N ARG A 138 1.13 11.17 4.08
CA ARG A 138 0.33 11.76 5.17
C ARG A 138 -0.32 10.72 6.08
N ASP A 139 -0.76 9.58 5.51
CA ASP A 139 -1.28 8.48 6.32
C ASP A 139 -0.20 7.86 7.21
N LEU A 140 1.01 7.66 6.67
CA LEU A 140 2.15 7.20 7.48
C LEU A 140 2.45 8.17 8.63
N GLU A 141 2.40 9.49 8.38
CA GLU A 141 2.59 10.52 9.42
C GLU A 141 1.48 10.44 10.48
N ARG A 142 0.21 10.42 10.06
CA ARG A 142 -0.95 10.36 10.97
C ARG A 142 -0.97 9.13 11.85
N MET A 143 -0.52 8.00 11.29
CA MET A 143 -0.45 6.73 12.01
C MET A 143 0.85 6.57 12.79
N GLY A 144 1.74 7.56 12.81
CA GLY A 144 3.00 7.51 13.52
C GLY A 144 3.97 6.48 12.97
N ILE A 145 3.91 6.19 11.68
CA ILE A 145 4.82 5.25 11.00
C ILE A 145 6.00 5.99 10.39
N ALA A 146 5.78 7.20 9.87
CA ALA A 146 6.81 7.96 9.17
C ALA A 146 8.09 8.16 9.99
N GLU A 147 7.98 8.40 11.30
CA GLU A 147 9.14 8.54 12.19
C GLU A 147 9.78 7.21 12.62
N ARG A 148 9.15 6.08 12.29
CA ARG A 148 9.59 4.73 12.64
C ARG A 148 10.23 3.97 11.49
N VAL A 149 10.11 4.47 10.27
CA VAL A 149 10.74 3.89 9.08
C VAL A 149 11.78 4.84 8.50
N ASP A 150 12.76 4.30 7.79
CA ASP A 150 13.84 5.09 7.19
C ASP A 150 13.51 5.46 5.73
N PHE A 151 12.57 4.72 5.12
CA PHE A 151 12.14 4.96 3.75
C PHE A 151 10.71 4.43 3.52
N ALA A 152 9.97 5.07 2.63
CA ALA A 152 8.69 4.56 2.13
C ALA A 152 8.56 4.87 0.63
N VAL A 153 7.98 3.94 -0.13
CA VAL A 153 7.66 4.10 -1.54
C VAL A 153 6.35 3.40 -1.86
N PHE A 154 5.55 4.06 -2.67
CA PHE A 154 4.28 3.56 -3.17
C PHE A 154 4.34 3.41 -4.70
N SER A 155 3.63 2.41 -5.22
CA SER A 155 3.62 2.13 -6.67
C SER A 155 3.14 3.32 -7.50
N SER A 156 2.21 4.15 -6.99
CA SER A 156 1.76 5.38 -7.63
C SER A 156 2.87 6.41 -7.87
N GLU A 157 3.95 6.38 -7.08
CA GLU A 157 5.08 7.29 -7.23
C GLU A 157 6.06 6.85 -8.34
N LEU A 158 6.06 5.54 -8.67
CA LEU A 158 6.95 4.95 -9.66
C LEU A 158 6.23 4.58 -10.97
N GLY A 159 4.91 4.50 -10.95
CA GLY A 159 4.13 3.92 -12.04
C GLY A 159 4.36 2.40 -12.21
N LYS A 160 5.05 1.77 -11.28
CA LYS A 160 5.37 0.33 -11.26
C LYS A 160 4.95 -0.28 -9.93
N ARG A 161 4.23 -1.41 -10.00
CA ARG A 161 3.73 -2.10 -8.81
C ARG A 161 4.42 -3.43 -8.58
N LYS A 162 4.48 -3.89 -7.35
CA LYS A 162 4.92 -5.26 -7.03
C LYS A 162 4.12 -6.28 -7.86
N PRO A 163 4.74 -7.32 -8.38
CA PRO A 163 6.12 -7.79 -8.16
C PRO A 163 7.18 -7.17 -9.10
N HIS A 164 6.94 -6.03 -9.75
CA HIS A 164 7.98 -5.40 -10.58
C HIS A 164 9.25 -5.13 -9.75
N PRO A 165 10.46 -5.56 -10.21
CA PRO A 165 11.66 -5.49 -9.40
C PRO A 165 12.09 -4.06 -9.04
N GLU A 166 11.72 -3.07 -9.83
CA GLU A 166 12.12 -1.67 -9.64
C GLU A 166 11.66 -1.09 -8.30
N ILE A 167 10.44 -1.45 -7.83
CA ILE A 167 9.93 -0.91 -6.57
C ILE A 167 10.71 -1.45 -5.36
N PHE A 168 11.13 -2.72 -5.41
CA PHE A 168 12.00 -3.31 -4.37
C PHE A 168 13.40 -2.72 -4.43
N GLN A 169 13.98 -2.60 -5.65
CA GLN A 169 15.31 -2.03 -5.82
C GLN A 169 15.38 -0.59 -5.33
N ARG A 170 14.34 0.21 -5.59
CA ARG A 170 14.23 1.58 -5.09
C ARG A 170 14.36 1.67 -3.57
N ALA A 171 13.73 0.74 -2.85
CA ALA A 171 13.81 0.69 -1.39
C ALA A 171 15.17 0.18 -0.90
N LEU A 172 15.71 -0.86 -1.53
CA LEU A 172 17.04 -1.39 -1.21
C LEU A 172 18.14 -0.32 -1.39
N ASP A 173 18.10 0.42 -2.50
CA ASP A 173 19.04 1.51 -2.78
C ASP A 173 18.93 2.64 -1.74
N ALA A 174 17.70 3.04 -1.39
CA ALA A 174 17.46 4.07 -0.39
C ALA A 174 17.95 3.68 1.00
N LEU A 175 17.85 2.40 1.33
CA LEU A 175 18.34 1.85 2.61
C LEU A 175 19.82 1.46 2.56
N ASP A 176 20.51 1.57 1.42
CA ASP A 176 21.91 1.17 1.23
C ASP A 176 22.17 -0.28 1.74
N VAL A 177 21.34 -1.22 1.25
CA VAL A 177 21.44 -2.65 1.57
C VAL A 177 21.34 -3.49 0.31
N ARG A 178 21.99 -4.65 0.32
CA ARG A 178 21.86 -5.64 -0.75
C ARG A 178 20.61 -6.51 -0.51
N PRO A 179 20.02 -7.10 -1.56
CA PRO A 179 18.84 -7.96 -1.40
C PRO A 179 18.98 -9.03 -0.33
N GLU A 180 20.11 -9.75 -0.32
CA GLU A 180 20.39 -10.82 0.64
C GLU A 180 20.63 -10.33 2.10
N GLU A 181 20.65 -9.04 2.31
CA GLU A 181 20.76 -8.40 3.64
C GLU A 181 19.39 -7.89 4.14
N ALA A 182 18.32 -8.14 3.39
CA ALA A 182 16.99 -7.66 3.69
C ALA A 182 15.94 -8.77 3.69
N ILE A 183 14.95 -8.64 4.55
CA ILE A 183 13.72 -9.44 4.48
C ILE A 183 12.57 -8.53 4.02
N PHE A 184 11.63 -9.13 3.31
CA PHE A 184 10.37 -8.49 2.92
C PHE A 184 9.22 -9.18 3.63
N VAL A 185 8.37 -8.42 4.29
CA VAL A 185 7.19 -8.90 5.02
C VAL A 185 5.94 -8.37 4.32
N GLY A 186 5.11 -9.26 3.80
CA GLY A 186 3.87 -8.88 3.12
C GLY A 186 2.86 -10.01 3.08
N ASP A 187 1.59 -9.71 2.80
CA ASP A 187 0.49 -10.67 2.87
C ASP A 187 0.27 -11.45 1.57
N ARG A 188 0.67 -10.88 0.42
CA ARG A 188 0.36 -11.43 -0.90
C ARG A 188 1.46 -12.30 -1.47
N LEU A 189 1.11 -13.55 -1.81
CA LEU A 189 2.08 -14.49 -2.38
C LEU A 189 2.65 -14.03 -3.72
N TYR A 190 1.83 -13.42 -4.59
CA TYR A 190 2.29 -12.98 -5.90
C TYR A 190 3.10 -11.68 -5.83
N GLU A 191 2.55 -10.65 -5.21
CA GLU A 191 3.17 -9.31 -5.19
C GLU A 191 4.37 -9.25 -4.25
N ASP A 192 4.23 -9.81 -3.04
CA ASP A 192 5.21 -9.65 -1.96
C ASP A 192 6.22 -10.79 -1.91
N VAL A 193 5.73 -12.02 -1.78
CA VAL A 193 6.58 -13.20 -1.61
C VAL A 193 7.38 -13.48 -2.88
N ARG A 194 6.69 -13.64 -4.00
CA ARG A 194 7.36 -13.88 -5.28
C ARG A 194 8.23 -12.71 -5.67
N GLY A 195 7.71 -11.46 -5.57
CA GLY A 195 8.46 -10.28 -5.98
C GLY A 195 9.76 -10.10 -5.20
N SER A 196 9.72 -10.26 -3.87
CA SER A 196 10.91 -10.16 -3.04
C SER A 196 11.92 -11.30 -3.28
N ASN A 197 11.43 -12.54 -3.49
CA ASN A 197 12.30 -13.67 -3.81
C ASN A 197 12.98 -13.50 -5.17
N GLU A 198 12.27 -13.00 -6.20
CA GLU A 198 12.84 -12.75 -7.53
C GLU A 198 13.97 -11.70 -7.52
N VAL A 199 13.95 -10.75 -6.59
CA VAL A 199 15.05 -9.79 -6.43
C VAL A 199 16.14 -10.28 -5.47
N GLY A 200 15.98 -11.45 -4.82
CA GLY A 200 16.99 -12.07 -3.96
C GLY A 200 16.88 -11.70 -2.48
N MET A 201 15.76 -11.15 -2.03
CA MET A 201 15.46 -10.94 -0.62
C MET A 201 14.91 -12.22 0.01
N THR A 202 14.94 -12.31 1.33
CA THR A 202 14.20 -13.35 2.05
C THR A 202 12.76 -12.89 2.26
N SER A 203 11.80 -13.74 1.91
CA SER A 203 10.37 -13.44 2.01
C SER A 203 9.75 -13.93 3.32
N VAL A 204 8.87 -13.13 3.90
CA VAL A 204 8.04 -13.48 5.06
C VAL A 204 6.59 -13.22 4.74
N GLN A 205 5.79 -14.27 4.63
CA GLN A 205 4.34 -14.11 4.45
C GLN A 205 3.66 -13.71 5.74
N ALA A 206 2.96 -12.58 5.72
CA ALA A 206 2.14 -12.05 6.80
C ALA A 206 0.71 -12.60 6.69
N ILE A 207 0.24 -13.36 7.67
CA ILE A 207 -1.09 -13.98 7.63
C ILE A 207 -2.01 -13.57 8.79
N TRP A 208 -1.70 -12.50 9.50
CA TRP A 208 -2.44 -12.06 10.69
C TRP A 208 -3.69 -11.20 10.41
N PHE A 209 -3.80 -10.56 9.24
CA PHE A 209 -4.99 -9.79 8.86
C PHE A 209 -5.82 -10.48 7.77
N ARG A 210 -5.18 -11.27 6.91
CA ARG A 210 -5.86 -11.99 5.83
C ARG A 210 -5.85 -13.47 6.09
N ALA A 211 -7.05 -14.07 6.12
CA ALA A 211 -7.23 -15.51 6.15
C ALA A 211 -7.32 -16.13 4.74
N ASP A 212 -7.34 -15.30 3.69
CA ASP A 212 -7.54 -15.77 2.32
C ASP A 212 -6.27 -16.39 1.77
N GLU A 213 -6.36 -17.66 1.47
CA GLU A 213 -5.33 -18.40 0.77
C GLU A 213 -5.32 -17.99 -0.71
N HIS A 214 -4.57 -16.94 -1.05
CA HIS A 214 -4.14 -16.77 -2.43
C HIS A 214 -3.02 -17.78 -2.69
N THR A 215 -3.38 -18.92 -3.26
CA THR A 215 -2.49 -20.05 -3.47
C THR A 215 -1.51 -19.87 -4.64
N ASP A 216 -1.69 -18.83 -5.45
CA ASP A 216 -0.88 -18.58 -6.64
C ASP A 216 0.14 -17.47 -6.41
N GLY A 217 1.42 -17.78 -6.34
CA GLY A 217 2.44 -16.72 -6.26
C GLY A 217 3.82 -17.11 -5.77
N GLY A 218 4.01 -18.28 -5.23
CA GLY A 218 5.32 -18.74 -4.74
C GLY A 218 5.27 -19.24 -3.30
N GLU A 219 6.35 -19.87 -2.87
CA GLU A 219 6.51 -20.34 -1.50
C GLU A 219 7.30 -19.29 -0.70
N PRO A 220 6.81 -18.85 0.47
CA PRO A 220 7.54 -17.97 1.34
C PRO A 220 8.67 -18.71 2.05
N ASP A 221 9.80 -18.03 2.29
CA ASP A 221 10.87 -18.58 3.11
C ASP A 221 10.42 -18.76 4.57
N TYR A 222 9.58 -17.84 5.05
CA TYR A 222 8.97 -17.88 6.38
C TYR A 222 7.50 -17.47 6.33
N GLN A 223 6.73 -17.95 7.31
CA GLN A 223 5.37 -17.47 7.60
C GLN A 223 5.32 -16.88 9.00
N ALA A 224 4.61 -15.76 9.14
CA ALA A 224 4.37 -15.08 10.40
C ALA A 224 2.85 -15.01 10.66
N PHE A 225 2.40 -15.57 11.76
CA PHE A 225 0.98 -15.62 12.16
C PHE A 225 0.56 -14.39 12.98
N THR A 226 1.53 -13.70 13.53
CA THR A 226 1.39 -12.43 14.24
C THR A 226 2.49 -11.47 13.83
N GLN A 227 2.26 -10.17 13.98
CA GLN A 227 3.30 -9.18 13.75
C GLN A 227 4.55 -9.44 14.60
N MET A 228 4.40 -10.00 15.81
CA MET A 228 5.52 -10.29 16.71
C MET A 228 6.36 -11.49 16.26
N ASP A 229 5.84 -12.38 15.41
CA ASP A 229 6.63 -13.49 14.86
C ASP A 229 7.77 -12.99 13.95
N VAL A 230 7.60 -11.82 13.34
CA VAL A 230 8.63 -11.15 12.55
C VAL A 230 9.89 -10.89 13.39
N LEU A 231 9.74 -10.58 14.67
CA LEU A 231 10.89 -10.37 15.59
C LEU A 231 11.70 -11.65 15.76
N ASN A 232 11.02 -12.79 15.91
CA ASN A 232 11.69 -14.09 16.06
C ASN A 232 12.45 -14.49 14.79
N ILE A 233 11.86 -14.21 13.62
CA ILE A 233 12.47 -14.45 12.31
C ILE A 233 13.72 -13.56 12.15
N ALA A 234 13.59 -12.26 12.46
CA ALA A 234 14.71 -11.32 12.39
C ALA A 234 15.86 -11.72 13.34
N ASP A 235 15.53 -12.11 14.59
CA ASP A 235 16.53 -12.57 15.56
C ASP A 235 17.31 -13.80 15.07
N ARG A 236 16.59 -14.76 14.49
CA ARG A 236 17.22 -15.93 13.90
C ARG A 236 18.20 -15.55 12.78
N LEU A 237 17.77 -14.70 11.84
CA LEU A 237 18.60 -14.27 10.70
C LEU A 237 19.79 -13.37 11.12
N LEU A 238 19.70 -12.69 12.27
CA LEU A 238 20.81 -11.94 12.84
C LEU A 238 21.91 -12.85 13.43
N VAL A 239 21.54 -14.04 13.90
CA VAL A 239 22.48 -14.99 14.54
C VAL A 239 23.10 -15.97 13.53
N GLU A 240 22.37 -16.36 12.50
CA GLU A 240 22.81 -17.34 11.48
C GLU A 240 23.83 -16.76 10.47
N ALA A 241 24.17 -15.49 10.55
CA ALA A 241 25.10 -14.77 9.69
C ALA A 241 26.42 -14.48 10.44
#